data_f97fe6c71363127d11fd08af5e78c91f
#
_entry.id   f97fe6c71363127d11fd08af5e78c91f
#
_cell.length_a   1.000
_cell.length_b   1.000
_cell.length_c   1.000
_cell.angle_alpha   90.00
_cell.angle_beta   90.00
_cell.angle_gamma   90.00
#
_symmetry.space_group_name_H-M   'P 1'
#
loop_
_entity.id
_entity.type
_entity.pdbx_description
1 polymer ?
#
loop_
_entity_poly.entity_id
_entity_poly.type
_entity_poly.pdbx_seq_one_letter_code
_entity_poly.pdbx_strand_id
1 'polypeptide(L)'
;MEHGTAEQAPRALTRTPAHAGSALLQPTVPRQPVRPQRHSVRGQVLAALREALVGGELAPGEVYSAPALAERYGVSATPVREAMQQLAGEGAVEVVPNRGFRVCERSSRELAELAEVRAMLEVPAIVRLARALPPERWEELRPLADAGVSAAAHGDRVGYAEADRAFHHALISLTGNRRLTQVTDDLLRGTQWPAGGSRLRTAELLADASEHTALLDALIAQEYAVAERIAREHLSAARHPH
;
A
#
# COMPACT_ATOMS: atom_id res chain seq x y z
N MET A 1 -19.23 59.44 67.09
CA MET A 1 -18.19 59.20 68.11
C MET A 1 -17.07 58.51 67.34
N GLU A 2 -16.18 59.29 66.94
CA GLU A 2 -14.89 59.61 67.54
C GLU A 2 -13.91 58.48 67.31
N HIS A 3 -13.00 58.80 66.62
CA HIS A 3 -11.60 59.20 66.69
C HIS A 3 -10.72 57.98 66.39
N GLY A 4 -9.66 58.03 65.78
CA GLY A 4 -8.72 59.09 65.44
C GLY A 4 -7.44 58.43 65.00
N THR A 5 -6.92 59.06 64.01
CA THR A 5 -5.56 59.59 63.94
C THR A 5 -4.36 58.65 64.00
N ALA A 6 -3.68 58.69 62.85
CA ALA A 6 -2.29 59.19 62.69
C ALA A 6 -1.20 58.18 63.08
N GLU A 7 -0.20 58.03 62.34
CA GLU A 7 0.84 58.83 61.68
C GLU A 7 2.17 58.06 61.74
N GLN A 8 2.92 58.27 60.72
CA GLN A 8 4.37 58.23 60.62
C GLN A 8 5.11 56.94 60.17
N ALA A 9 5.62 57.13 58.95
CA ALA A 9 6.88 56.50 58.53
C ALA A 9 8.08 57.07 59.29
N PRO A 10 9.32 56.59 59.29
CA PRO A 10 10.07 56.47 58.02
C PRO A 10 11.15 55.33 57.96
N ARG A 11 11.63 55.17 56.72
CA ARG A 11 13.02 54.83 56.31
C ARG A 11 13.75 53.64 56.91
N ALA A 12 14.14 52.74 56.00
CA ALA A 12 15.58 52.50 55.76
C ALA A 12 15.79 51.63 54.55
N LEU A 13 16.71 52.08 53.76
CA LEU A 13 17.37 51.43 52.64
C LEU A 13 18.05 50.12 53.02
N THR A 14 17.90 49.01 52.26
CA THR A 14 19.04 48.13 52.00
C THR A 14 18.75 47.25 50.79
N ARG A 15 19.50 47.48 49.76
CA ARG A 15 20.28 46.51 48.89
C ARG A 15 19.56 45.26 48.37
N THR A 16 19.34 45.32 47.08
CA THR A 16 19.22 44.20 46.14
C THR A 16 20.40 43.21 46.29
N PRO A 17 20.15 41.92 46.08
CA PRO A 17 21.04 41.14 45.26
C PRO A 17 20.30 40.63 44.03
N ALA A 18 20.93 40.83 42.89
CA ALA A 18 20.61 40.26 41.62
C ALA A 18 20.65 38.75 41.69
N HIS A 19 19.52 38.10 41.50
CA HIS A 19 19.52 36.69 41.14
C HIS A 19 19.63 36.58 39.62
N ALA A 20 20.82 36.18 39.22
CA ALA A 20 21.12 35.71 37.86
C ALA A 20 20.14 34.60 37.49
N GLY A 21 19.28 34.87 36.55
CA GLY A 21 18.44 33.86 35.92
C GLY A 21 19.34 32.84 35.26
N SER A 22 19.39 31.64 35.80
CA SER A 22 19.95 30.46 35.14
C SER A 22 19.04 30.11 33.99
N ALA A 23 19.38 30.60 32.79
CA ALA A 23 18.79 30.12 31.55
C ALA A 23 19.17 28.64 31.42
N LEU A 24 18.23 27.77 31.73
CA LEU A 24 18.34 26.35 31.40
C LEU A 24 18.45 26.24 29.89
N LEU A 25 19.66 26.06 29.42
CA LEU A 25 19.96 25.64 28.05
C LEU A 25 19.24 24.31 27.79
N GLN A 26 18.11 24.38 27.11
CA GLN A 26 17.46 23.18 26.57
C GLN A 26 18.44 22.53 25.58
N PRO A 27 18.72 21.23 25.72
CA PRO A 27 19.56 20.55 24.79
C PRO A 27 18.87 20.60 23.39
N THR A 28 19.49 21.32 22.47
CA THR A 28 19.10 21.30 21.05
C THR A 28 19.41 19.89 20.55
N VAL A 29 18.36 19.06 20.42
CA VAL A 29 18.45 17.78 19.69
C VAL A 29 18.89 18.10 18.26
N PRO A 30 20.05 17.58 17.81
CA PRO A 30 20.48 17.80 16.43
C PRO A 30 19.39 17.26 15.50
N ARG A 31 18.78 18.12 14.71
CA ARG A 31 17.93 17.67 13.61
C ARG A 31 18.79 16.84 12.66
N GLN A 32 18.62 15.52 12.69
CA GLN A 32 19.23 14.67 11.68
C GLN A 32 18.73 15.16 10.31
N PRO A 33 19.64 15.36 9.35
CA PRO A 33 19.23 15.71 8.00
C PRO A 33 18.32 14.60 7.48
N VAL A 34 17.10 14.96 7.10
CA VAL A 34 16.19 14.07 6.36
C VAL A 34 16.91 13.77 5.05
N ARG A 35 17.57 12.61 4.99
CA ARG A 35 18.13 12.14 3.74
C ARG A 35 16.97 11.88 2.81
N PRO A 36 16.95 12.48 1.59
CA PRO A 36 15.99 12.09 0.58
C PRO A 36 16.12 10.56 0.41
N GLN A 37 15.02 9.84 0.50
CA GLN A 37 15.00 8.40 0.23
C GLN A 37 15.36 8.22 -1.25
N ARG A 38 16.63 8.10 -1.54
CA ARG A 38 17.08 7.48 -2.78
C ARG A 38 16.61 6.04 -2.64
N HIS A 39 15.66 5.64 -3.47
CA HIS A 39 15.30 4.23 -3.58
C HIS A 39 16.61 3.45 -3.70
N SER A 40 16.88 2.58 -2.74
CA SER A 40 18.12 1.81 -2.77
C SER A 40 18.16 1.03 -4.07
N VAL A 41 19.33 0.76 -4.63
CA VAL A 41 19.48 -0.09 -5.84
C VAL A 41 18.66 -1.37 -5.70
N ARG A 42 18.65 -1.97 -4.49
CA ARG A 42 17.81 -3.11 -4.15
C ARG A 42 16.32 -2.81 -4.37
N GLY A 43 15.82 -1.66 -3.93
CA GLY A 43 14.41 -1.27 -4.10
C GLY A 43 14.03 -1.09 -5.56
N GLN A 44 14.91 -0.50 -6.37
CA GLN A 44 14.69 -0.35 -7.81
C GLN A 44 14.69 -1.71 -8.53
N VAL A 45 15.63 -2.59 -8.17
CA VAL A 45 15.68 -3.96 -8.71
C VAL A 45 14.44 -4.75 -8.33
N LEU A 46 13.98 -4.64 -7.07
CA LEU A 46 12.76 -5.31 -6.62
C LEU A 46 11.52 -4.84 -7.40
N ALA A 47 11.40 -3.53 -7.65
CA ALA A 47 10.32 -2.98 -8.46
C ALA A 47 10.38 -3.53 -9.89
N ALA A 48 11.53 -3.45 -10.55
CA ALA A 48 11.71 -3.96 -11.91
C ALA A 48 11.44 -5.48 -12.02
N LEU A 49 11.83 -6.27 -11.01
CA LEU A 49 11.52 -7.70 -10.96
C LEU A 49 10.01 -7.98 -10.81
N ARG A 50 9.31 -7.17 -10.01
CA ARG A 50 7.83 -7.28 -9.88
C ARG A 50 7.13 -6.93 -11.19
N GLU A 51 7.54 -5.86 -11.84
CA GLU A 51 7.04 -5.49 -13.17
C GLU A 51 7.27 -6.62 -14.19
N ALA A 52 8.48 -7.20 -14.21
CA ALA A 52 8.82 -8.31 -15.09
C ALA A 52 8.00 -9.58 -14.82
N LEU A 53 7.65 -9.85 -13.55
CA LEU A 53 6.76 -10.95 -13.17
C LEU A 53 5.32 -10.69 -13.63
N VAL A 54 4.75 -9.53 -13.30
CA VAL A 54 3.38 -9.14 -13.68
C VAL A 54 3.23 -9.01 -15.20
N GLY A 55 4.23 -8.42 -15.86
CA GLY A 55 4.28 -8.31 -17.32
C GLY A 55 4.51 -9.64 -18.04
N GLY A 56 4.90 -10.70 -17.30
CA GLY A 56 5.18 -12.04 -17.84
C GLY A 56 6.50 -12.16 -18.61
N GLU A 57 7.42 -11.21 -18.41
CA GLU A 57 8.80 -11.30 -18.92
C GLU A 57 9.61 -12.37 -18.17
N LEU A 58 9.31 -12.55 -16.87
CA LEU A 58 9.75 -13.68 -16.08
C LEU A 58 8.62 -14.71 -16.08
N ALA A 59 8.80 -15.77 -16.87
CA ALA A 59 7.74 -16.75 -17.13
C ALA A 59 7.58 -17.75 -15.94
N PRO A 60 6.32 -18.12 -15.61
CA PRO A 60 6.05 -19.16 -14.61
C PRO A 60 6.79 -20.47 -14.92
N GLY A 61 7.29 -21.13 -13.89
CA GLY A 61 8.03 -22.39 -14.00
C GLY A 61 9.51 -22.24 -14.40
N GLU A 62 9.89 -21.12 -15.03
CA GLU A 62 11.27 -20.89 -15.47
C GLU A 62 12.22 -20.53 -14.32
N VAL A 63 13.49 -20.88 -14.48
CA VAL A 63 14.54 -20.65 -13.46
C VAL A 63 15.48 -19.55 -13.94
N TYR A 64 15.59 -18.49 -13.14
CA TYR A 64 16.44 -17.34 -13.40
C TYR A 64 17.58 -17.27 -12.39
N SER A 65 18.81 -17.10 -12.87
CA SER A 65 19.97 -16.92 -12.00
C SER A 65 20.16 -15.45 -11.63
N ALA A 66 20.59 -15.16 -10.42
CA ALA A 66 20.88 -13.80 -10.00
C ALA A 66 21.98 -13.12 -10.83
N PRO A 67 23.05 -13.81 -11.28
CA PRO A 67 24.03 -13.21 -12.21
C PRO A 67 23.42 -12.78 -13.54
N ALA A 68 22.57 -13.62 -14.18
CA ALA A 68 21.95 -13.30 -15.47
C ALA A 68 21.00 -12.09 -15.34
N LEU A 69 20.21 -12.04 -14.26
CA LEU A 69 19.35 -10.88 -13.98
C LEU A 69 20.16 -9.62 -13.65
N ALA A 70 21.29 -9.76 -12.97
CA ALA A 70 22.19 -8.66 -12.66
C ALA A 70 22.77 -8.04 -13.95
N GLU A 71 23.20 -8.85 -14.89
CA GLU A 71 23.64 -8.42 -16.22
C GLU A 71 22.52 -7.69 -16.97
N ARG A 72 21.30 -8.26 -16.98
CA ARG A 72 20.13 -7.65 -17.64
C ARG A 72 19.77 -6.27 -17.07
N TYR A 73 19.88 -6.09 -15.75
CA TYR A 73 19.54 -4.82 -15.09
C TYR A 73 20.75 -3.87 -14.91
N GLY A 74 21.94 -4.26 -15.34
CA GLY A 74 23.13 -3.43 -15.24
C GLY A 74 23.59 -3.17 -13.80
N VAL A 75 23.37 -4.14 -12.87
CA VAL A 75 23.70 -4.03 -11.45
C VAL A 75 24.58 -5.20 -11.00
N SER A 76 25.08 -5.17 -9.76
CA SER A 76 25.74 -6.34 -9.17
C SER A 76 24.74 -7.43 -8.76
N ALA A 77 25.20 -8.67 -8.61
CA ALA A 77 24.34 -9.79 -8.26
C ALA A 77 23.77 -9.73 -6.81
N THR A 78 24.39 -8.95 -5.92
CA THR A 78 23.96 -8.85 -4.51
C THR A 78 22.56 -8.27 -4.36
N PRO A 79 22.24 -7.05 -4.85
CA PRO A 79 20.89 -6.49 -4.75
C PRO A 79 19.84 -7.34 -5.46
N VAL A 80 20.22 -8.06 -6.53
CA VAL A 80 19.31 -9.00 -7.21
C VAL A 80 19.00 -10.20 -6.32
N ARG A 81 20.02 -10.82 -5.68
CA ARG A 81 19.77 -11.93 -4.75
C ARG A 81 18.87 -11.53 -3.59
N GLU A 82 19.12 -10.34 -3.00
CA GLU A 82 18.30 -9.82 -1.91
C GLU A 82 16.85 -9.56 -2.34
N ALA A 83 16.65 -9.00 -3.53
CA ALA A 83 15.32 -8.77 -4.09
C ALA A 83 14.61 -10.10 -4.40
N MET A 84 15.28 -11.07 -5.01
CA MET A 84 14.73 -12.40 -5.28
C MET A 84 14.43 -13.18 -3.99
N GLN A 85 15.24 -13.03 -2.95
CA GLN A 85 14.95 -13.61 -1.62
C GLN A 85 13.70 -12.99 -0.99
N GLN A 86 13.50 -11.69 -1.16
CA GLN A 86 12.25 -11.05 -0.73
C GLN A 86 11.06 -11.59 -1.51
N LEU A 87 11.16 -11.71 -2.83
CA LEU A 87 10.12 -12.29 -3.69
C LEU A 87 9.83 -13.76 -3.33
N ALA A 88 10.85 -14.50 -2.86
CA ALA A 88 10.65 -15.85 -2.34
C ALA A 88 9.84 -15.85 -1.03
N GLY A 89 10.10 -14.90 -0.14
CA GLY A 89 9.28 -14.69 1.06
C GLY A 89 7.83 -14.29 0.76
N GLU A 90 7.60 -13.65 -0.38
CA GLU A 90 6.27 -13.27 -0.89
C GLU A 90 5.59 -14.41 -1.69
N GLY A 91 6.27 -15.53 -1.90
CA GLY A 91 5.77 -16.67 -2.69
C GLY A 91 5.68 -16.43 -4.20
N ALA A 92 6.36 -15.41 -4.71
CA ALA A 92 6.42 -15.12 -6.15
C ALA A 92 7.43 -16.03 -6.88
N VAL A 93 8.48 -16.40 -6.16
CA VAL A 93 9.52 -17.31 -6.66
C VAL A 93 9.92 -18.31 -5.57
N GLU A 94 10.53 -19.41 -5.95
CA GLU A 94 11.14 -20.38 -5.02
C GLU A 94 12.65 -20.50 -5.28
N VAL A 95 13.42 -20.78 -4.23
CA VAL A 95 14.86 -21.00 -4.35
C VAL A 95 15.15 -22.37 -4.92
N VAL A 96 15.89 -22.44 -6.03
CA VAL A 96 16.40 -23.69 -6.59
C VAL A 96 17.90 -23.77 -6.28
N PRO A 97 18.32 -24.70 -5.40
CA PRO A 97 19.72 -24.79 -4.97
C PRO A 97 20.70 -24.87 -6.15
N ASN A 98 21.76 -24.07 -6.10
CA ASN A 98 22.82 -23.95 -7.11
C ASN A 98 22.36 -23.50 -8.52
N ARG A 99 21.09 -23.22 -8.75
CA ARG A 99 20.55 -22.81 -10.06
C ARG A 99 19.97 -21.39 -10.06
N GLY A 100 19.36 -20.95 -8.97
CA GLY A 100 18.75 -19.63 -8.89
C GLY A 100 17.35 -19.66 -8.26
N PHE A 101 16.42 -19.00 -8.93
CA PHE A 101 15.05 -18.83 -8.46
C PHE A 101 14.07 -19.23 -9.55
N ARG A 102 13.11 -20.08 -9.21
CA ARG A 102 12.03 -20.47 -10.11
C ARG A 102 10.84 -19.57 -9.88
N VAL A 103 10.25 -19.04 -10.95
CA VAL A 103 8.98 -18.30 -10.86
C VAL A 103 7.87 -19.29 -10.47
N CYS A 104 7.16 -18.97 -9.37
CA CYS A 104 6.04 -19.79 -8.93
C CYS A 104 4.88 -19.65 -9.89
N GLU A 105 4.21 -20.76 -10.15
CA GLU A 105 2.96 -20.84 -10.88
C GLU A 105 1.84 -21.00 -9.88
N ARG A 106 0.91 -20.05 -9.85
CA ARG A 106 -0.26 -20.15 -8.97
C ARG A 106 -1.34 -20.98 -9.64
N SER A 107 -1.84 -21.95 -8.92
CA SER A 107 -3.02 -22.70 -9.36
C SER A 107 -4.29 -21.85 -9.22
N SER A 108 -5.32 -22.15 -10.03
CA SER A 108 -6.62 -21.51 -9.90
C SER A 108 -7.21 -21.68 -8.49
N ARG A 109 -6.92 -22.79 -7.83
CA ARG A 109 -7.33 -23.04 -6.45
C ARG A 109 -6.66 -22.06 -5.46
N GLU A 110 -5.36 -21.86 -5.56
CA GLU A 110 -4.65 -20.90 -4.68
C GLU A 110 -5.14 -19.47 -4.87
N LEU A 111 -5.42 -19.09 -6.13
CA LEU A 111 -6.00 -17.77 -6.42
C LEU A 111 -7.40 -17.63 -5.83
N ALA A 112 -8.22 -18.70 -5.90
CA ALA A 112 -9.54 -18.74 -5.30
C ALA A 112 -9.47 -18.60 -3.77
N GLU A 113 -8.56 -19.30 -3.11
CA GLU A 113 -8.35 -19.23 -1.66
C GLU A 113 -7.89 -17.82 -1.23
N LEU A 114 -7.00 -17.16 -2.00
CA LEU A 114 -6.60 -15.77 -1.75
C LEU A 114 -7.77 -14.80 -1.91
N ALA A 115 -8.57 -14.95 -2.95
CA ALA A 115 -9.75 -14.12 -3.22
C ALA A 115 -10.81 -14.29 -2.12
N GLU A 116 -11.04 -15.51 -1.64
CA GLU A 116 -11.95 -15.80 -0.53
C GLU A 116 -11.52 -15.07 0.75
N VAL A 117 -10.24 -15.15 1.12
CA VAL A 117 -9.72 -14.46 2.31
C VAL A 117 -9.81 -12.93 2.13
N ARG A 118 -9.52 -12.41 0.95
CA ARG A 118 -9.72 -10.97 0.65
C ARG A 118 -11.16 -10.57 0.84
N ALA A 119 -12.11 -11.32 0.30
CA ALA A 119 -13.53 -11.03 0.44
C ALA A 119 -13.97 -11.03 1.91
N MET A 120 -13.50 -11.99 2.72
CA MET A 120 -13.77 -12.05 4.15
C MET A 120 -13.27 -10.82 4.92
N LEU A 121 -12.21 -10.18 4.48
CA LEU A 121 -11.62 -9.01 5.13
C LEU A 121 -12.13 -7.69 4.55
N GLU A 122 -12.16 -7.57 3.23
CA GLU A 122 -12.43 -6.30 2.56
C GLU A 122 -13.94 -5.98 2.50
N VAL A 123 -14.81 -6.96 2.21
CA VAL A 123 -16.26 -6.70 2.11
C VAL A 123 -16.86 -6.14 3.42
N PRO A 124 -16.65 -6.74 4.60
CA PRO A 124 -17.13 -6.16 5.85
C PRO A 124 -16.55 -4.77 6.16
N ALA A 125 -15.28 -4.53 5.76
CA ALA A 125 -14.66 -3.24 5.92
C ALA A 125 -15.34 -2.18 5.03
N ILE A 126 -15.59 -2.49 3.76
CA ILE A 126 -16.29 -1.61 2.80
C ILE A 126 -17.71 -1.30 3.30
N VAL A 127 -18.48 -2.31 3.72
CA VAL A 127 -19.84 -2.13 4.23
C VAL A 127 -19.89 -1.24 5.47
N ARG A 128 -18.92 -1.39 6.38
CA ARG A 128 -18.80 -0.53 7.57
C ARG A 128 -18.47 0.90 7.18
N LEU A 129 -17.51 1.09 6.28
CA LEU A 129 -17.08 2.40 5.80
C LEU A 129 -18.21 3.11 5.04
N ALA A 130 -18.97 2.39 4.21
CA ALA A 130 -20.10 2.91 3.44
C ALA A 130 -21.14 3.63 4.33
N ARG A 131 -21.33 3.13 5.55
CA ARG A 131 -22.27 3.72 6.52
C ARG A 131 -21.65 4.81 7.40
N ALA A 132 -20.32 4.87 7.46
CA ALA A 132 -19.59 5.76 8.36
C ALA A 132 -19.04 7.00 7.66
N LEU A 133 -18.78 6.93 6.36
CA LEU A 133 -18.13 8.00 5.61
C LEU A 133 -19.12 8.74 4.71
N PRO A 134 -18.95 10.06 4.56
CA PRO A 134 -19.75 10.84 3.64
C PRO A 134 -19.29 10.62 2.18
N PRO A 135 -20.17 10.92 1.18
CA PRO A 135 -19.90 10.68 -0.25
C PRO A 135 -18.59 11.29 -0.76
N GLU A 136 -18.22 12.46 -0.25
CA GLU A 136 -17.01 13.19 -0.68
C GLU A 136 -15.72 12.40 -0.44
N ARG A 137 -15.71 11.55 0.58
CA ARG A 137 -14.54 10.68 0.86
C ARG A 137 -14.33 9.61 -0.20
N TRP A 138 -15.39 9.19 -0.86
CA TRP A 138 -15.33 8.22 -1.96
C TRP A 138 -14.86 8.87 -3.26
N GLU A 139 -15.25 10.12 -3.50
CA GLU A 139 -14.77 10.90 -4.66
C GLU A 139 -13.25 11.06 -4.66
N GLU A 140 -12.61 11.12 -3.49
CA GLU A 140 -11.15 11.18 -3.38
C GLU A 140 -10.44 9.95 -3.98
N LEU A 141 -11.12 8.82 -4.12
CA LEU A 141 -10.58 7.58 -4.69
C LEU A 141 -10.77 7.48 -6.21
N ARG A 142 -11.60 8.34 -6.80
CA ARG A 142 -11.92 8.29 -8.24
C ARG A 142 -10.69 8.34 -9.14
N PRO A 143 -9.67 9.19 -8.89
CA PRO A 143 -8.47 9.20 -9.73
C PRO A 143 -7.73 7.85 -9.76
N LEU A 144 -7.82 7.05 -8.69
CA LEU A 144 -7.20 5.73 -8.65
C LEU A 144 -7.99 4.70 -9.48
N ALA A 145 -9.33 4.74 -9.43
CA ALA A 145 -10.18 3.90 -10.27
C ALA A 145 -9.97 4.26 -11.77
N ASP A 146 -9.95 5.54 -12.10
CA ASP A 146 -9.73 6.03 -13.47
C ASP A 146 -8.35 5.61 -14.01
N ALA A 147 -7.31 5.62 -13.18
CA ALA A 147 -5.99 5.13 -13.57
C ALA A 147 -6.03 3.64 -13.93
N GLY A 148 -6.78 2.82 -13.18
CA GLY A 148 -6.99 1.40 -13.48
C GLY A 148 -7.70 1.19 -14.82
N VAL A 149 -8.78 1.92 -15.06
CA VAL A 149 -9.52 1.86 -16.35
C VAL A 149 -8.63 2.29 -17.51
N SER A 150 -7.86 3.37 -17.34
CA SER A 150 -6.92 3.84 -18.36
C SER A 150 -5.85 2.81 -18.70
N ALA A 151 -5.19 2.23 -17.69
CA ALA A 151 -4.17 1.20 -17.91
C ALA A 151 -4.77 -0.04 -18.58
N ALA A 152 -5.94 -0.51 -18.13
CA ALA A 152 -6.63 -1.64 -18.69
C ALA A 152 -7.01 -1.42 -20.18
N ALA A 153 -7.53 -0.24 -20.52
CA ALA A 153 -7.90 0.12 -21.89
C ALA A 153 -6.71 0.09 -22.87
N HIS A 154 -5.51 0.41 -22.37
CA HIS A 154 -4.27 0.35 -23.16
C HIS A 154 -3.59 -1.04 -23.13
N GLY A 155 -4.16 -2.01 -22.40
CA GLY A 155 -3.54 -3.32 -22.22
C GLY A 155 -2.27 -3.30 -21.38
N ASP A 156 -2.03 -2.20 -20.64
CA ASP A 156 -0.92 -2.05 -19.71
C ASP A 156 -1.21 -2.82 -18.42
N ARG A 157 -0.75 -4.08 -18.38
CA ARG A 157 -0.98 -4.99 -17.25
C ARG A 157 -0.24 -4.56 -15.99
N VAL A 158 0.96 -4.00 -16.14
CA VAL A 158 1.76 -3.52 -15.01
C VAL A 158 1.11 -2.29 -14.39
N GLY A 159 0.79 -1.30 -15.22
CA GLY A 159 0.08 -0.11 -14.78
C GLY A 159 -1.29 -0.44 -14.17
N TYR A 160 -2.02 -1.42 -14.75
CA TYR A 160 -3.27 -1.91 -14.17
C TYR A 160 -3.05 -2.52 -12.77
N ALA A 161 -2.10 -3.44 -12.61
CA ALA A 161 -1.84 -4.07 -11.32
C ALA A 161 -1.38 -3.07 -10.25
N GLU A 162 -0.67 -2.01 -10.64
CA GLU A 162 -0.29 -0.92 -9.73
C GLU A 162 -1.49 -0.06 -9.33
N ALA A 163 -2.34 0.31 -10.28
CA ALA A 163 -3.54 1.10 -10.04
C ALA A 163 -4.56 0.33 -9.18
N ASP A 164 -4.79 -0.94 -9.45
CA ASP A 164 -5.61 -1.86 -8.67
C ASP A 164 -5.15 -1.92 -7.22
N ARG A 165 -3.84 -2.12 -7.03
CA ARG A 165 -3.25 -2.14 -5.68
C ARG A 165 -3.38 -0.80 -4.97
N ALA A 166 -3.16 0.32 -5.67
CA ALA A 166 -3.29 1.65 -5.11
C ALA A 166 -4.74 1.94 -4.68
N PHE A 167 -5.72 1.52 -5.49
CA PHE A 167 -7.14 1.67 -5.19
C PHE A 167 -7.54 0.89 -3.93
N HIS A 168 -7.28 -0.42 -3.86
CA HIS A 168 -7.60 -1.25 -2.70
C HIS A 168 -6.86 -0.78 -1.44
N HIS A 169 -5.58 -0.42 -1.55
CA HIS A 169 -4.81 0.14 -0.44
C HIS A 169 -5.46 1.41 0.11
N ALA A 170 -5.80 2.37 -0.75
CA ALA A 170 -6.43 3.62 -0.34
C ALA A 170 -7.80 3.37 0.31
N LEU A 171 -8.62 2.52 -0.31
CA LEU A 171 -9.94 2.16 0.18
C LEU A 171 -9.88 1.52 1.59
N ILE A 172 -9.04 0.51 1.79
CA ILE A 172 -8.91 -0.17 3.09
C ILE A 172 -8.21 0.72 4.13
N SER A 173 -7.33 1.62 3.72
CA SER A 173 -6.68 2.60 4.61
C SER A 173 -7.69 3.54 5.28
N LEU A 174 -8.86 3.79 4.67
CA LEU A 174 -9.95 4.57 5.28
C LEU A 174 -10.48 3.93 6.58
N THR A 175 -10.24 2.63 6.81
CA THR A 175 -10.58 1.96 8.08
C THR A 175 -9.77 2.47 9.27
N GLY A 176 -8.61 3.11 9.03
CA GLY A 176 -7.63 3.46 10.05
C GLY A 176 -6.88 2.26 10.64
N ASN A 177 -7.20 1.03 10.22
CA ASN A 177 -6.55 -0.18 10.70
C ASN A 177 -5.35 -0.56 9.83
N ARG A 178 -4.16 -0.10 10.24
CA ARG A 178 -2.90 -0.35 9.52
C ARG A 178 -2.58 -1.83 9.32
N ARG A 179 -3.01 -2.71 10.24
CA ARG A 179 -2.78 -4.16 10.11
C ARG A 179 -3.68 -4.78 9.06
N LEU A 180 -4.94 -4.35 9.02
CA LEU A 180 -5.85 -4.77 7.96
C LEU A 180 -5.32 -4.36 6.59
N THR A 181 -4.93 -3.08 6.43
CA THR A 181 -4.33 -2.58 5.19
C THR A 181 -3.11 -3.41 4.76
N GLN A 182 -2.20 -3.69 5.70
CA GLN A 182 -1.01 -4.50 5.38
C GLN A 182 -1.37 -5.91 4.91
N VAL A 183 -2.28 -6.59 5.60
CA VAL A 183 -2.68 -7.97 5.25
C VAL A 183 -3.39 -8.01 3.90
N THR A 184 -4.28 -7.07 3.63
CA THR A 184 -4.98 -7.02 2.32
C THR A 184 -4.02 -6.69 1.18
N ASP A 185 -3.04 -5.80 1.39
CA ASP A 185 -1.97 -5.52 0.41
C ASP A 185 -1.13 -6.77 0.09
N ASP A 186 -0.81 -7.58 1.10
CA ASP A 186 -0.02 -8.80 0.91
C ASP A 186 -0.82 -9.87 0.15
N LEU A 187 -2.11 -10.02 0.47
CA LEU A 187 -3.03 -10.92 -0.24
C LEU A 187 -3.23 -10.49 -1.70
N LEU A 188 -3.47 -9.20 -1.94
CA LEU A 188 -3.65 -8.65 -3.27
C LEU A 188 -2.42 -8.87 -4.14
N ARG A 189 -1.22 -8.62 -3.61
CA ARG A 189 0.01 -8.97 -4.33
C ARG A 189 0.05 -10.44 -4.72
N GLY A 190 -0.39 -11.31 -3.83
CA GLY A 190 -0.48 -12.75 -4.11
C GLY A 190 -1.38 -13.11 -5.29
N THR A 191 -2.46 -12.35 -5.53
CA THR A 191 -3.37 -12.57 -6.67
C THR A 191 -2.82 -12.02 -7.99
N GLN A 192 -1.88 -11.09 -7.95
CA GLN A 192 -1.27 -10.47 -9.12
C GLN A 192 -0.07 -11.26 -9.69
N TRP A 193 0.43 -12.27 -8.97
CA TRP A 193 1.49 -13.13 -9.49
C TRP A 193 1.00 -13.97 -10.67
N PRO A 194 1.87 -14.25 -11.66
CA PRO A 194 1.45 -14.95 -12.86
C PRO A 194 0.83 -16.31 -12.54
N ALA A 195 -0.38 -16.51 -13.04
CA ALA A 195 -1.02 -17.82 -13.07
C ALA A 195 -0.53 -18.57 -14.29
N GLY A 196 -0.32 -19.87 -14.18
CA GLY A 196 0.08 -20.70 -15.29
C GLY A 196 -0.94 -20.65 -16.43
N GLY A 197 -0.46 -20.34 -17.61
CA GLY A 197 -1.20 -20.48 -18.86
C GLY A 197 -2.23 -19.41 -19.21
N SER A 198 -2.73 -18.62 -18.28
CA SER A 198 -3.76 -17.62 -18.57
C SER A 198 -3.28 -16.18 -18.35
N ARG A 199 -3.06 -15.46 -19.43
CA ARG A 199 -2.96 -14.00 -19.37
C ARG A 199 -4.37 -13.43 -19.52
N LEU A 200 -4.83 -12.64 -18.53
CA LEU A 200 -6.08 -11.90 -18.66
C LEU A 200 -6.06 -11.07 -19.96
N ARG A 201 -7.15 -11.17 -20.74
CA ARG A 201 -7.32 -10.37 -21.95
C ARG A 201 -7.61 -8.93 -21.57
N THR A 202 -7.32 -8.00 -22.45
CA THR A 202 -7.61 -6.56 -22.26
C THR A 202 -9.08 -6.32 -21.87
N ALA A 203 -10.02 -7.05 -22.45
CA ALA A 203 -11.43 -6.94 -22.10
C ALA A 203 -11.74 -7.36 -20.67
N GLU A 204 -11.04 -8.38 -20.14
CA GLU A 204 -11.20 -8.86 -18.78
C GLU A 204 -10.62 -7.86 -17.79
N LEU A 205 -9.43 -7.28 -18.07
CA LEU A 205 -8.85 -6.21 -17.27
C LEU A 205 -9.75 -4.98 -17.22
N LEU A 206 -10.34 -4.61 -18.36
CA LEU A 206 -11.23 -3.45 -18.44
C LEU A 206 -12.54 -3.69 -17.68
N ALA A 207 -13.09 -4.91 -17.75
CA ALA A 207 -14.28 -5.27 -16.98
C ALA A 207 -13.99 -5.16 -15.46
N ASP A 208 -12.86 -5.70 -15.01
CA ASP A 208 -12.43 -5.67 -13.62
C ASP A 208 -12.17 -4.24 -13.13
N ALA A 209 -11.44 -3.44 -13.91
CA ALA A 209 -11.20 -2.01 -13.59
C ALA A 209 -12.51 -1.19 -13.51
N SER A 210 -13.48 -1.49 -14.38
CA SER A 210 -14.78 -0.78 -14.39
C SER A 210 -15.62 -1.03 -13.15
N GLU A 211 -15.36 -2.12 -12.43
CA GLU A 211 -16.06 -2.42 -11.18
C GLU A 211 -15.61 -1.54 -10.02
N HIS A 212 -14.36 -1.06 -10.02
CA HIS A 212 -13.92 -0.04 -9.06
C HIS A 212 -14.74 1.25 -9.23
N THR A 213 -14.97 1.68 -10.47
CA THR A 213 -15.81 2.84 -10.78
C THR A 213 -17.26 2.60 -10.32
N ALA A 214 -17.82 1.44 -10.67
CA ALA A 214 -19.19 1.09 -10.27
C ALA A 214 -19.36 0.99 -8.73
N LEU A 215 -18.34 0.47 -8.04
CA LEU A 215 -18.31 0.43 -6.58
C LEU A 215 -18.31 1.85 -5.98
N LEU A 216 -17.49 2.74 -6.49
CA LEU A 216 -17.46 4.13 -6.03
C LEU A 216 -18.79 4.83 -6.31
N ASP A 217 -19.38 4.66 -7.48
CA ASP A 217 -20.68 5.26 -7.84
C ASP A 217 -21.78 4.82 -6.86
N ALA A 218 -21.84 3.51 -6.52
CA ALA A 218 -22.79 2.98 -5.55
C ALA A 218 -22.52 3.52 -4.13
N LEU A 219 -21.25 3.68 -3.72
CA LEU A 219 -20.89 4.24 -2.42
C LEU A 219 -21.25 5.73 -2.31
N ILE A 220 -21.01 6.51 -3.37
CA ILE A 220 -21.35 7.94 -3.46
C ILE A 220 -22.86 8.12 -3.45
N ALA A 221 -23.59 7.27 -4.20
CA ALA A 221 -25.06 7.27 -4.22
C ALA A 221 -25.69 6.71 -2.93
N GLN A 222 -24.88 6.21 -1.97
CA GLN A 222 -25.30 5.58 -0.72
C GLN A 222 -26.18 4.33 -0.96
N GLU A 223 -26.00 3.67 -2.08
CA GLU A 223 -26.68 2.42 -2.44
C GLU A 223 -25.97 1.21 -1.82
N TYR A 224 -26.01 1.11 -0.48
CA TYR A 224 -25.18 0.18 0.32
C TYR A 224 -25.31 -1.28 -0.10
N ALA A 225 -26.52 -1.73 -0.44
CA ALA A 225 -26.75 -3.11 -0.90
C ALA A 225 -26.10 -3.37 -2.27
N VAL A 226 -26.12 -2.38 -3.16
CA VAL A 226 -25.45 -2.44 -4.47
C VAL A 226 -23.94 -2.47 -4.29
N ALA A 227 -23.40 -1.57 -3.46
CA ALA A 227 -21.98 -1.52 -3.15
C ALA A 227 -21.47 -2.84 -2.53
N GLU A 228 -22.22 -3.44 -1.59
CA GLU A 228 -21.87 -4.72 -1.01
C GLU A 228 -21.87 -5.85 -2.05
N ARG A 229 -22.85 -5.89 -2.92
CA ARG A 229 -22.93 -6.88 -4.00
C ARG A 229 -21.76 -6.75 -4.96
N ILE A 230 -21.47 -5.53 -5.44
CA ILE A 230 -20.33 -5.28 -6.34
C ILE A 230 -19.01 -5.69 -5.67
N ALA A 231 -18.80 -5.30 -4.41
CA ALA A 231 -17.60 -5.68 -3.67
C ALA A 231 -17.43 -7.20 -3.54
N ARG A 232 -18.52 -7.94 -3.27
CA ARG A 232 -18.50 -9.41 -3.21
C ARG A 232 -18.19 -10.03 -4.57
N GLU A 233 -18.84 -9.56 -5.64
CA GLU A 233 -18.63 -10.06 -7.00
C GLU A 233 -17.20 -9.80 -7.47
N HIS A 234 -16.69 -8.59 -7.23
CA HIS A 234 -15.33 -8.18 -7.56
C HIS A 234 -14.26 -9.04 -6.86
N LEU A 235 -14.43 -9.30 -5.56
CA LEU A 235 -13.49 -10.07 -4.75
C LEU A 235 -13.74 -11.59 -4.82
N SER A 236 -14.73 -12.07 -5.59
CA SER A 236 -15.00 -13.48 -5.69
C SER A 236 -14.06 -14.17 -6.68
N ALA A 237 -13.68 -15.42 -6.34
CA ALA A 237 -12.81 -16.26 -7.18
C ALA A 237 -13.42 -16.65 -8.54
N ALA A 238 -14.69 -16.35 -8.78
CA ALA A 238 -15.42 -16.77 -9.98
C ALA A 238 -14.91 -16.17 -11.30
N ARG A 239 -13.92 -15.27 -11.26
CA ARG A 239 -13.40 -14.53 -12.40
C ARG A 239 -12.11 -15.05 -13.02
N HIS A 240 -11.57 -16.13 -12.49
CA HIS A 240 -10.45 -16.78 -13.11
C HIS A 240 -11.00 -17.96 -13.91
N PRO A 241 -11.28 -17.81 -15.23
CA PRO A 241 -11.73 -18.91 -16.05
C PRO A 241 -10.64 -19.98 -16.04
N HIS A 242 -11.07 -21.21 -15.91
CA HIS A 242 -10.28 -22.42 -15.96
C HIS A 242 -9.48 -22.56 -17.26
#